data_f22e5d5046673a4f26f31eb68b40f1c3
#
_entry.id   f22e5d5046673a4f26f31eb68b40f1c3
#
_cell.length_a   1.000
_cell.length_b   1.000
_cell.length_c   1.000
_cell.angle_alpha   90.00
_cell.angle_beta   90.00
_cell.angle_gamma   90.00
#
_symmetry.space_group_name_H-M   'P 1'
#
loop_
_entity.id
_entity.type
_entity.pdbx_description
1 polymer ?
#
loop_
_entity_poly.entity_id
_entity_poly.type
_entity_poly.pdbx_seq_one_letter_code
_entity_poly.pdbx_strand_id
1 'polypeptide(L)'
;STLPYHISESGYGYMEGTSMACPHVSGVVALALSYARKLGKEFTYDDFLAMIYTSVNNLDHYIETCSKVANGINFDLTPYWRQMGTGAIDTWRLYMQIEGTPNLVAKTGEMTKLSLNEPMGGAAANLTYLDIEISDEARDALGLEEEPFIKNGKLNICCKKNGSAKIRIHAIA
;
A
#
# COMPACT_ATOMS: atom_id res chain seq x y z
N SER A 1 -8.45 17.37 -6.75
CA SER A 1 -8.43 18.26 -5.56
C SER A 1 -9.37 19.43 -5.75
N THR A 2 -9.92 19.92 -4.64
CA THR A 2 -10.71 21.15 -4.58
C THR A 2 -9.78 22.28 -4.09
N LEU A 3 -9.71 23.36 -4.84
CA LEU A 3 -8.88 24.51 -4.52
C LEU A 3 -9.76 25.78 -4.45
N PRO A 4 -9.36 26.80 -3.67
CA PRO A 4 -10.01 28.09 -3.69
C PRO A 4 -10.01 28.67 -5.12
N TYR A 5 -11.19 29.06 -5.60
CA TYR A 5 -11.36 29.56 -6.95
C TYR A 5 -12.39 30.71 -6.98
N HIS A 6 -11.93 31.90 -7.26
CA HIS A 6 -12.71 33.14 -7.07
C HIS A 6 -13.76 33.40 -8.18
N ILE A 7 -13.83 32.55 -9.21
CA ILE A 7 -14.82 32.68 -10.29
C ILE A 7 -16.02 31.74 -10.06
N SER A 8 -15.96 30.78 -9.13
CA SER A 8 -17.08 29.92 -8.82
C SER A 8 -17.95 30.50 -7.70
N GLU A 9 -19.27 30.26 -7.75
CA GLU A 9 -20.21 30.69 -6.71
C GLU A 9 -19.87 30.07 -5.35
N SER A 10 -19.31 28.85 -5.34
CA SER A 10 -18.88 28.18 -4.11
C SER A 10 -17.51 28.67 -3.59
N GLY A 11 -16.76 29.44 -4.36
CA GLY A 11 -15.39 29.84 -4.04
C GLY A 11 -14.36 28.70 -4.18
N TYR A 12 -14.77 27.54 -4.71
CA TYR A 12 -13.90 26.37 -4.90
C TYR A 12 -14.02 25.82 -6.32
N GLY A 13 -12.94 25.29 -6.86
CA GLY A 13 -12.86 24.65 -8.17
C GLY A 13 -12.12 23.33 -8.10
N TYR A 14 -12.35 22.48 -9.09
CA TYR A 14 -11.62 21.22 -9.25
C TYR A 14 -10.39 21.44 -10.14
N MET A 15 -9.27 20.90 -9.70
CA MET A 15 -8.04 20.88 -10.48
C MET A 15 -7.37 19.52 -10.37
N GLU A 16 -6.75 19.08 -11.46
CA GLU A 16 -5.98 17.84 -11.52
C GLU A 16 -4.58 18.12 -12.09
N GLY A 17 -3.63 17.27 -11.74
CA GLY A 17 -2.25 17.36 -12.18
C GLY A 17 -1.25 17.02 -11.07
N THR A 18 0.01 16.88 -11.45
CA THR A 18 1.11 16.60 -10.51
C THR A 18 1.28 17.67 -9.44
N SER A 19 0.99 18.94 -9.81
CA SER A 19 0.99 20.08 -8.88
C SER A 19 -0.05 19.95 -7.76
N MET A 20 -1.16 19.23 -8.00
CA MET A 20 -2.19 18.95 -6.99
C MET A 20 -1.85 17.67 -6.20
N ALA A 21 -1.18 16.71 -6.82
CA ALA A 21 -0.74 15.49 -6.15
C ALA A 21 0.39 15.75 -5.13
N CYS A 22 1.33 16.61 -5.46
CA CYS A 22 2.48 16.94 -4.61
C CYS A 22 2.10 17.38 -3.18
N PRO A 23 1.21 18.38 -2.96
CA PRO A 23 0.83 18.79 -1.61
C PRO A 23 0.05 17.72 -0.84
N HIS A 24 -0.63 16.77 -1.51
CA HIS A 24 -1.23 15.63 -0.83
C HIS A 24 -0.17 14.74 -0.21
N VAL A 25 0.87 14.39 -0.96
CA VAL A 25 1.99 13.61 -0.43
C VAL A 25 2.68 14.37 0.69
N SER A 26 2.94 15.66 0.53
CA SER A 26 3.56 16.50 1.58
C SER A 26 2.72 16.53 2.87
N GLY A 27 1.39 16.61 2.75
CA GLY A 27 0.47 16.56 3.88
C GLY A 27 0.52 15.22 4.61
N VAL A 28 0.50 14.11 3.87
CA VAL A 28 0.63 12.74 4.43
C VAL A 28 1.96 12.57 5.14
N VAL A 29 3.07 13.04 4.54
CA VAL A 29 4.41 12.99 5.15
C VAL A 29 4.46 13.80 6.45
N ALA A 30 3.91 15.01 6.46
CA ALA A 30 3.87 15.85 7.66
C ALA A 30 3.09 15.18 8.81
N LEU A 31 1.92 14.61 8.50
CA LEU A 31 1.12 13.86 9.48
C LEU A 31 1.87 12.63 9.99
N ALA A 32 2.50 11.87 9.11
CA ALA A 32 3.23 10.67 9.46
C ALA A 32 4.45 10.97 10.35
N LEU A 33 5.21 12.03 10.04
CA LEU A 33 6.33 12.48 10.89
C LEU A 33 5.84 12.97 12.26
N SER A 34 4.71 13.67 12.30
CA SER A 34 4.08 14.08 13.58
C SER A 34 3.69 12.87 14.42
N TYR A 35 3.13 11.84 13.77
CA TYR A 35 2.76 10.59 14.42
C TYR A 35 3.98 9.81 14.94
N ALA A 36 5.03 9.68 14.13
CA ALA A 36 6.29 9.06 14.53
C ALA A 36 6.87 9.73 15.79
N ARG A 37 6.92 11.07 15.82
CA ARG A 37 7.36 11.84 16.99
C ARG A 37 6.51 11.58 18.23
N LYS A 38 5.18 11.48 18.07
CA LYS A 38 4.26 11.14 19.17
C LYS A 38 4.57 9.77 19.77
N LEU A 39 5.02 8.82 18.94
CA LEU A 39 5.44 7.48 19.36
C LEU A 39 6.89 7.41 19.85
N GLY A 40 7.64 8.53 19.85
CA GLY A 40 9.05 8.56 20.20
C GLY A 40 9.95 7.84 19.19
N LYS A 41 9.52 7.72 17.93
CA LYS A 41 10.27 7.06 16.86
C LYS A 41 10.93 8.08 15.95
N GLU A 42 12.17 7.78 15.59
CA GLU A 42 12.96 8.56 14.63
C GLU A 42 13.35 7.64 13.47
N PHE A 43 13.29 8.17 12.27
CA PHE A 43 13.65 7.48 11.03
C PHE A 43 14.66 8.31 10.27
N THR A 44 15.59 7.65 9.58
CA THR A 44 16.44 8.34 8.61
C THR A 44 15.59 8.77 7.40
N TYR A 45 16.14 9.68 6.59
CA TYR A 45 15.47 10.09 5.35
C TYR A 45 15.18 8.91 4.42
N ASP A 46 16.17 8.02 4.26
CA ASP A 46 16.06 6.88 3.36
C ASP A 46 15.04 5.84 3.87
N ASP A 47 15.02 5.55 5.17
CA ASP A 47 14.03 4.67 5.78
C ASP A 47 12.61 5.21 5.56
N PHE A 48 12.42 6.50 5.84
CA PHE A 48 11.11 7.13 5.71
C PHE A 48 10.65 7.20 4.26
N LEU A 49 11.56 7.46 3.33
CA LEU A 49 11.30 7.45 1.89
C LEU A 49 10.88 6.05 1.41
N ALA A 50 11.59 5.01 1.86
CA ALA A 50 11.24 3.62 1.58
C ALA A 50 9.84 3.26 2.12
N MET A 51 9.48 3.73 3.33
CA MET A 51 8.16 3.55 3.90
C MET A 51 7.07 4.21 3.05
N ILE A 52 7.32 5.42 2.51
CA ILE A 52 6.37 6.10 1.61
C ILE A 52 6.16 5.27 0.34
N TYR A 53 7.23 4.80 -0.30
CA TYR A 53 7.13 4.03 -1.54
C TYR A 53 6.48 2.66 -1.38
N THR A 54 6.51 2.08 -0.21
CA THR A 54 5.89 0.78 0.10
C THR A 54 4.50 0.90 0.71
N SER A 55 4.14 2.10 1.21
CA SER A 55 2.79 2.38 1.77
C SER A 55 1.84 2.89 0.69
N VAL A 56 1.60 2.08 -0.33
CA VAL A 56 0.81 2.47 -1.49
C VAL A 56 -0.22 1.39 -1.87
N ASN A 57 -1.26 1.81 -2.57
CA ASN A 57 -2.17 0.93 -3.28
C ASN A 57 -1.74 0.87 -4.75
N ASN A 58 -1.42 -0.32 -5.23
CA ASN A 58 -1.04 -0.52 -6.62
C ASN A 58 -2.21 -0.16 -7.55
N LEU A 59 -1.93 0.61 -8.61
CA LEU A 59 -2.92 1.08 -9.56
C LEU A 59 -2.94 0.28 -10.87
N ASP A 60 -2.00 -0.62 -11.07
CA ASP A 60 -1.84 -1.32 -12.35
C ASP A 60 -3.10 -2.06 -12.80
N HIS A 61 -3.81 -2.70 -11.86
CA HIS A 61 -5.04 -3.42 -12.16
C HIS A 61 -6.20 -2.52 -12.62
N TYR A 62 -6.17 -1.22 -12.29
CA TYR A 62 -7.14 -0.26 -12.82
C TYR A 62 -6.77 0.26 -14.21
N ILE A 63 -5.49 0.19 -14.57
CA ILE A 63 -4.95 0.79 -15.79
C ILE A 63 -4.92 -0.22 -16.93
N GLU A 64 -4.84 -1.52 -16.64
CA GLU A 64 -4.71 -2.60 -17.63
C GLU A 64 -5.80 -2.56 -18.72
N THR A 65 -7.00 -2.10 -18.38
CA THR A 65 -8.15 -2.01 -19.32
C THR A 65 -8.84 -0.64 -19.26
N CYS A 66 -8.17 0.39 -18.77
CA CYS A 66 -8.80 1.67 -18.45
C CYS A 66 -8.57 2.71 -19.53
N SER A 67 -9.61 3.51 -19.76
CA SER A 67 -9.52 4.75 -20.52
C SER A 67 -10.00 5.92 -19.67
N LYS A 68 -9.42 7.10 -19.89
CA LYS A 68 -9.83 8.35 -19.23
C LYS A 68 -10.37 9.31 -20.27
N VAL A 69 -11.51 9.91 -19.98
CA VAL A 69 -12.02 11.03 -20.78
C VAL A 69 -11.61 12.35 -20.13
N ALA A 70 -10.85 13.15 -20.85
CA ALA A 70 -10.49 14.49 -20.43
C ALA A 70 -10.70 15.48 -21.58
N ASN A 71 -11.41 16.58 -21.32
CA ASN A 71 -11.76 17.60 -22.33
C ASN A 71 -12.45 17.01 -23.58
N GLY A 72 -13.30 15.98 -23.41
CA GLY A 72 -14.00 15.32 -24.52
C GLY A 72 -13.12 14.36 -25.35
N ILE A 73 -11.86 14.18 -25.00
CA ILE A 73 -10.94 13.24 -25.65
C ILE A 73 -10.80 12.00 -24.79
N ASN A 74 -10.93 10.83 -25.43
CA ASN A 74 -10.71 9.55 -24.77
C ASN A 74 -9.22 9.18 -24.86
N PHE A 75 -8.57 9.01 -23.71
CA PHE A 75 -7.19 8.58 -23.59
C PHE A 75 -7.14 7.12 -23.18
N ASP A 76 -6.49 6.29 -23.97
CA ASP A 76 -6.12 4.93 -23.60
C ASP A 76 -4.98 4.97 -22.59
N LEU A 77 -5.18 4.37 -21.41
CA LEU A 77 -4.20 4.30 -20.33
C LEU A 77 -3.40 3.00 -20.34
N THR A 78 -3.73 2.04 -21.19
CA THR A 78 -3.02 0.74 -21.26
C THR A 78 -1.52 0.85 -21.54
N PRO A 79 -1.02 1.84 -22.34
CA PRO A 79 0.41 2.04 -22.53
C PRO A 79 1.17 2.40 -21.24
N TYR A 80 0.46 2.92 -20.21
CA TYR A 80 1.05 3.32 -18.94
C TYR A 80 1.02 2.23 -17.87
N TRP A 81 0.56 1.02 -18.23
CA TRP A 81 0.58 -0.12 -17.35
C TRP A 81 2.00 -0.38 -16.82
N ARG A 82 2.13 -0.56 -15.52
CA ARG A 82 3.40 -0.66 -14.78
C ARG A 82 4.33 0.56 -14.88
N GLN A 83 3.81 1.72 -15.30
CA GLN A 83 4.55 2.96 -15.40
C GLN A 83 4.06 4.05 -14.43
N MET A 84 3.13 3.71 -13.53
CA MET A 84 2.52 4.64 -12.59
C MET A 84 3.25 4.70 -11.23
N GLY A 85 4.57 4.43 -11.23
CA GLY A 85 5.35 4.36 -9.99
C GLY A 85 4.96 3.17 -9.13
N THR A 86 5.07 3.31 -7.81
CA THR A 86 4.70 2.24 -6.87
C THR A 86 3.21 2.18 -6.57
N GLY A 87 2.46 3.27 -6.83
CA GLY A 87 1.01 3.33 -6.62
C GLY A 87 0.53 4.62 -5.99
N ALA A 88 -0.74 4.65 -5.57
CA ALA A 88 -1.32 5.76 -4.81
C ALA A 88 -0.97 5.62 -3.33
N ILE A 89 -0.49 6.71 -2.72
CA ILE A 89 -0.10 6.72 -1.30
C ILE A 89 -1.29 6.36 -0.41
N ASP A 90 -1.02 5.51 0.59
CA ASP A 90 -1.98 5.08 1.61
C ASP A 90 -1.48 5.48 3.00
N THR A 91 -2.15 6.46 3.60
CA THR A 91 -1.79 7.00 4.91
C THR A 91 -1.90 5.95 6.02
N TRP A 92 -2.88 5.05 5.95
CA TRP A 92 -3.07 4.00 6.94
C TRP A 92 -1.90 3.01 6.93
N ARG A 93 -1.50 2.56 5.73
CA ARG A 93 -0.34 1.67 5.58
C ARG A 93 0.94 2.31 6.09
N LEU A 94 1.13 3.62 5.83
CA LEU A 94 2.28 4.36 6.34
C LEU A 94 2.29 4.41 7.87
N TYR A 95 1.14 4.63 8.51
CA TYR A 95 1.04 4.61 9.96
C TYR A 95 1.33 3.23 10.55
N MET A 96 0.87 2.16 9.92
CA MET A 96 1.17 0.79 10.34
C MET A 96 2.67 0.49 10.27
N GLN A 97 3.37 0.96 9.23
CA GLN A 97 4.84 0.82 9.17
C GLN A 97 5.53 1.63 10.29
N ILE A 98 5.08 2.85 10.56
CA ILE A 98 5.60 3.66 11.67
C ILE A 98 5.39 2.94 13.01
N GLU A 99 4.28 2.27 13.21
CA GLU A 99 4.03 1.45 14.40
C GLU A 99 4.93 0.21 14.49
N GLY A 100 5.55 -0.19 13.38
CA GLY A 100 6.41 -1.37 13.28
C GLY A 100 5.67 -2.61 12.77
N THR A 101 4.53 -2.42 12.10
CA THR A 101 3.81 -3.47 11.40
C THR A 101 4.19 -3.43 9.93
N PRO A 102 5.02 -4.36 9.42
CA PRO A 102 5.45 -4.32 8.03
C PRO A 102 4.28 -4.57 7.08
N ASN A 103 4.27 -3.84 5.96
CA ASN A 103 3.29 -4.02 4.91
C ASN A 103 3.84 -4.93 3.82
N LEU A 104 3.13 -6.01 3.56
CA LEU A 104 3.39 -6.88 2.41
C LEU A 104 2.27 -6.69 1.39
N VAL A 105 2.62 -6.60 0.12
CA VAL A 105 1.66 -6.36 -0.96
C VAL A 105 1.52 -7.62 -1.81
N ALA A 106 0.32 -8.19 -1.82
CA ALA A 106 -0.03 -9.33 -2.66
C ALA A 106 -0.84 -8.85 -3.88
N LYS A 107 -0.67 -9.53 -5.00
CA LYS A 107 -1.53 -9.31 -6.17
C LYS A 107 -2.84 -10.06 -6.02
N THR A 108 -3.92 -9.43 -6.46
CA THR A 108 -5.25 -10.05 -6.46
C THR A 108 -5.38 -11.05 -7.61
N GLY A 109 -6.00 -12.19 -7.33
CA GLY A 109 -6.33 -13.21 -8.33
C GLY A 109 -5.22 -14.21 -8.64
N GLU A 110 -4.01 -14.05 -8.11
CA GLU A 110 -2.91 -14.99 -8.30
C GLU A 110 -2.21 -15.35 -6.98
N MET A 111 -1.56 -16.51 -6.96
CA MET A 111 -0.72 -16.91 -5.82
C MET A 111 0.51 -16.03 -5.76
N THR A 112 0.59 -15.19 -4.74
CA THR A 112 1.73 -14.28 -4.50
C THR A 112 2.66 -14.86 -3.44
N LYS A 113 3.97 -14.75 -3.68
CA LYS A 113 5.02 -15.18 -2.74
C LYS A 113 5.66 -13.96 -2.11
N LEU A 114 5.30 -13.66 -0.88
CA LEU A 114 5.78 -12.48 -0.14
C LEU A 114 6.98 -12.87 0.71
N SER A 115 8.10 -12.14 0.57
CA SER A 115 9.28 -12.35 1.41
C SER A 115 8.99 -11.92 2.85
N LEU A 116 9.35 -12.77 3.81
CA LEU A 116 9.27 -12.46 5.23
C LEU A 116 10.60 -11.97 5.81
N ASN A 117 11.63 -11.77 4.98
CA ASN A 117 12.95 -11.36 5.47
C ASN A 117 12.90 -10.02 6.23
N GLU A 118 12.21 -9.03 5.69
CA GLU A 118 12.09 -7.72 6.35
C GLU A 118 11.33 -7.83 7.68
N PRO A 119 10.09 -8.38 7.73
CA PRO A 119 9.37 -8.51 8.98
C PRO A 119 10.06 -9.42 10.01
N MET A 120 10.87 -10.37 9.58
CA MET A 120 11.53 -11.36 10.45
C MET A 120 13.04 -11.13 10.63
N GLY A 121 13.53 -9.91 10.35
CA GLY A 121 14.91 -9.53 10.62
C GLY A 121 15.98 -10.17 9.72
N GLY A 122 15.63 -10.50 8.47
CA GLY A 122 16.59 -10.93 7.44
C GLY A 122 16.87 -12.44 7.39
N ALA A 123 16.43 -13.22 8.37
CA ALA A 123 16.73 -14.66 8.49
C ALA A 123 15.49 -15.56 8.29
N ALA A 124 14.47 -15.08 7.57
CA ALA A 124 13.16 -15.74 7.46
C ALA A 124 13.23 -17.21 6.99
N ALA A 125 14.18 -17.56 6.12
CA ALA A 125 14.33 -18.94 5.64
C ALA A 125 14.85 -19.92 6.70
N ASN A 126 15.46 -19.40 7.77
CA ASN A 126 16.07 -20.20 8.85
C ASN A 126 15.13 -20.34 10.07
N LEU A 127 13.99 -19.67 10.07
CA LEU A 127 13.03 -19.75 11.15
C LEU A 127 12.10 -20.95 11.02
N THR A 128 11.69 -21.49 12.15
CA THR A 128 10.63 -22.48 12.24
C THR A 128 9.30 -21.76 12.44
N TYR A 129 8.40 -21.85 11.46
CA TYR A 129 7.07 -21.24 11.51
C TYR A 129 6.10 -22.19 12.19
N LEU A 130 5.43 -21.70 13.23
CA LEU A 130 4.52 -22.48 14.06
C LEU A 130 3.08 -22.33 13.58
N ASP A 131 2.65 -21.08 13.29
CA ASP A 131 1.27 -20.77 12.99
C ASP A 131 1.13 -19.47 12.19
N ILE A 132 0.01 -19.39 11.44
CA ILE A 132 -0.45 -18.18 10.75
C ILE A 132 -1.86 -17.88 11.25
N GLU A 133 -2.00 -16.85 12.08
CA GLU A 133 -3.28 -16.43 12.63
C GLU A 133 -3.94 -15.37 11.73
N ILE A 134 -5.13 -15.69 11.22
CA ILE A 134 -5.91 -14.81 10.35
C ILE A 134 -7.34 -14.80 10.86
N SER A 135 -7.87 -13.62 11.22
CA SER A 135 -9.27 -13.50 11.66
C SER A 135 -10.25 -13.73 10.50
N ASP A 136 -11.49 -14.06 10.82
CA ASP A 136 -12.54 -14.27 9.81
C ASP A 136 -12.80 -12.98 9.01
N GLU A 137 -12.76 -11.81 9.66
CA GLU A 137 -12.88 -10.52 8.98
C GLU A 137 -11.72 -10.27 8.01
N ALA A 138 -10.51 -10.70 8.35
CA ALA A 138 -9.34 -10.60 7.49
C ALA A 138 -9.44 -11.55 6.29
N ARG A 139 -9.96 -12.76 6.50
CA ARG A 139 -10.25 -13.73 5.42
C ARG A 139 -11.25 -13.17 4.42
N ASP A 140 -12.34 -12.62 4.92
CA ASP A 140 -13.39 -12.00 4.09
C ASP A 140 -12.89 -10.77 3.34
N ALA A 141 -12.11 -9.91 4.00
CA ALA A 141 -11.54 -8.70 3.41
C ALA A 141 -10.58 -8.99 2.25
N LEU A 142 -9.80 -10.06 2.36
CA LEU A 142 -8.86 -10.50 1.33
C LEU A 142 -9.48 -11.51 0.35
N GLY A 143 -10.65 -12.07 0.65
CA GLY A 143 -11.30 -13.11 -0.14
C GLY A 143 -10.45 -14.38 -0.22
N LEU A 144 -9.94 -14.85 0.92
CA LEU A 144 -9.11 -16.06 0.99
C LEU A 144 -9.98 -17.30 0.83
N GLU A 145 -9.77 -18.07 -0.23
CA GLU A 145 -10.40 -19.37 -0.48
C GLU A 145 -9.51 -20.53 -0.03
N GLU A 146 -8.20 -20.31 -0.04
CA GLU A 146 -7.18 -21.27 0.37
C GLU A 146 -6.41 -20.75 1.59
N GLU A 147 -5.95 -21.68 2.44
CA GLU A 147 -5.11 -21.32 3.58
C GLU A 147 -3.73 -20.85 3.11
N PRO A 148 -3.29 -19.65 3.54
CA PRO A 148 -1.94 -19.21 3.31
C PRO A 148 -0.93 -20.13 4.02
N PHE A 149 0.21 -20.33 3.39
CA PHE A 149 1.28 -21.15 3.96
C PHE A 149 2.66 -20.52 3.77
N ILE A 150 3.59 -20.88 4.63
CA ILE A 150 4.96 -20.38 4.57
C ILE A 150 5.90 -21.47 4.08
N LYS A 151 6.71 -21.13 3.06
CA LYS A 151 7.75 -22.01 2.51
C LYS A 151 9.01 -21.20 2.20
N ASN A 152 10.14 -21.65 2.73
CA ASN A 152 11.46 -21.01 2.53
C ASN A 152 11.44 -19.50 2.86
N GLY A 153 10.88 -19.11 4.01
CA GLY A 153 10.79 -17.73 4.45
C GLY A 153 9.90 -16.83 3.60
N LYS A 154 9.00 -17.42 2.81
CA LYS A 154 8.02 -16.70 2.00
C LYS A 154 6.61 -17.11 2.35
N LEU A 155 5.76 -16.13 2.61
CA LEU A 155 4.32 -16.32 2.73
C LEU A 155 3.72 -16.49 1.33
N ASN A 156 3.04 -17.61 1.09
CA ASN A 156 2.30 -17.87 -0.12
C ASN A 156 0.82 -17.60 0.18
N ILE A 157 0.24 -16.64 -0.53
CA ILE A 157 -1.13 -16.20 -0.31
C ILE A 157 -1.80 -15.88 -1.65
N CYS A 158 -3.07 -16.27 -1.78
CA CYS A 158 -3.92 -15.94 -2.92
C CYS A 158 -5.11 -15.11 -2.47
N CYS A 159 -5.08 -13.80 -2.74
CA CYS A 159 -6.16 -12.87 -2.42
C CYS A 159 -7.10 -12.73 -3.62
N LYS A 160 -8.40 -12.93 -3.43
CA LYS A 160 -9.42 -12.77 -4.50
C LYS A 160 -10.07 -11.40 -4.49
N LYS A 161 -9.94 -10.65 -3.39
CA LYS A 161 -10.48 -9.30 -3.25
C LYS A 161 -9.36 -8.30 -3.00
N ASN A 162 -9.60 -7.08 -3.45
CA ASN A 162 -8.77 -5.93 -3.07
C ASN A 162 -9.13 -5.51 -1.65
N GLY A 163 -8.17 -5.55 -0.76
CA GLY A 163 -8.38 -5.21 0.64
C GLY A 163 -7.07 -5.15 1.40
N SER A 164 -7.13 -4.84 2.68
CA SER A 164 -6.00 -4.92 3.59
C SER A 164 -6.43 -5.62 4.88
N ALA A 165 -5.56 -6.43 5.44
CA ALA A 165 -5.81 -7.14 6.68
C ALA A 165 -4.51 -7.35 7.46
N LYS A 166 -4.62 -7.55 8.77
CA LYS A 166 -3.50 -7.97 9.61
C LYS A 166 -3.42 -9.49 9.64
N ILE A 167 -2.24 -10.01 9.39
CA ILE A 167 -1.93 -11.43 9.53
C ILE A 167 -0.83 -11.54 10.59
N ARG A 168 -1.04 -12.38 11.60
CA ARG A 168 -0.04 -12.65 12.62
C ARG A 168 0.68 -13.95 12.30
N ILE A 169 2.00 -13.92 12.31
CA ILE A 169 2.84 -15.07 12.04
C ILE A 169 3.67 -15.37 13.29
N HIS A 170 3.57 -16.59 13.78
CA HIS A 170 4.36 -17.09 14.91
C HIS A 170 5.52 -17.91 14.38
N ALA A 171 6.75 -17.50 14.74
CA ALA A 171 7.96 -18.20 14.36
C ALA A 171 8.97 -18.20 15.51
N ILE A 172 9.83 -19.21 15.52
CA ILE A 172 10.98 -19.34 16.45
C ILE A 172 12.28 -19.55 15.66
N ALA A 173 13.38 -19.07 16.24
CA ALA A 173 14.72 -19.25 15.72
C ALA A 173 15.26 -20.65 16.04
#